data_a83079f2a32c9b9664a3d5adfa576d2f
#
_entry.id   a83079f2a32c9b9664a3d5adfa576d2f
#
_cell.length_a   1.000
_cell.length_b   1.000
_cell.length_c   1.000
_cell.angle_alpha   90.00
_cell.angle_beta   90.00
_cell.angle_gamma   90.00
#
_symmetry.space_group_name_H-M   'P 1'
#
loop_
_entity.id
_entity.type
_entity.pdbx_description
1 polymer ?
#
loop_
_entity_poly.entity_id
_entity_poly.type
_entity_poly.pdbx_seq_one_letter_code
_entity_poly.pdbx_strand_id
1 'polypeptide(L)'
;HGTVVVNGDGTITYTPVNGHTGVDSFQYQICDPEGNDTAWVYITIDGCIYSNAFTPNNDGINDYYVIPCAEGDVSFSVWNRWGIEVYRNEQYLNNWDGTYKGGPLPDGTYYYVLKYTKTSGEEVNKAGFIYLHR
;
A
#
# COMPACT_ATOMS: atom_id res chain seq x y z
N HIS A 1 17.57 -1.54 -1.40
CA HIS A 1 16.31 -1.71 -2.13
C HIS A 1 15.60 -0.36 -2.36
N GLY A 2 16.36 0.72 -2.56
CA GLY A 2 15.85 2.05 -2.82
C GLY A 2 16.92 2.95 -3.43
N THR A 3 16.56 4.22 -3.64
CA THR A 3 17.44 5.27 -4.14
C THR A 3 17.72 6.28 -3.05
N VAL A 4 18.98 6.65 -2.88
CA VAL A 4 19.44 7.66 -1.92
C VAL A 4 19.89 8.90 -2.68
N VAL A 5 19.40 10.07 -2.25
CA VAL A 5 19.80 11.37 -2.80
C VAL A 5 20.28 12.25 -1.66
N VAL A 6 21.47 12.82 -1.80
CA VAL A 6 21.99 13.83 -0.89
C VAL A 6 21.54 15.21 -1.39
N ASN A 7 20.82 15.93 -0.56
CA ASN A 7 20.30 17.24 -0.90
C ASN A 7 21.33 18.33 -0.60
N GLY A 8 21.23 19.45 -1.30
CA GLY A 8 22.14 20.58 -1.11
C GLY A 8 22.04 21.31 0.25
N ASP A 9 21.03 20.99 1.04
CA ASP A 9 20.81 21.50 2.41
C ASP A 9 21.40 20.59 3.51
N GLY A 10 22.10 19.51 3.11
CA GLY A 10 22.69 18.53 4.02
C GLY A 10 21.75 17.42 4.47
N THR A 11 20.53 17.38 3.95
CA THR A 11 19.59 16.29 4.20
C THR A 11 19.78 15.15 3.20
N ILE A 12 19.30 13.95 3.56
CA ILE A 12 19.31 12.77 2.70
C ILE A 12 17.85 12.34 2.46
N THR A 13 17.51 12.20 1.19
CA THR A 13 16.21 11.65 0.78
C THR A 13 16.41 10.19 0.38
N TYR A 14 15.65 9.29 1.01
CA TYR A 14 15.57 7.88 0.62
C TYR A 14 14.22 7.61 -0.03
N THR A 15 14.25 6.95 -1.19
CA THR A 15 13.06 6.53 -1.92
C THR A 15 13.08 5.01 -2.06
N PRO A 16 12.22 4.26 -1.36
CA PRO A 16 12.16 2.82 -1.49
C PRO A 16 11.70 2.38 -2.88
N VAL A 17 12.15 1.22 -3.33
CA VAL A 17 11.55 0.55 -4.49
C VAL A 17 10.11 0.20 -4.15
N ASN A 18 9.21 0.48 -5.10
CA ASN A 18 7.79 0.19 -4.92
C ASN A 18 7.56 -1.30 -4.61
N GLY A 19 6.82 -1.56 -3.54
CA GLY A 19 6.54 -2.91 -3.07
C GLY A 19 7.59 -3.52 -2.13
N HIS A 20 8.72 -2.85 -1.89
CA HIS A 20 9.69 -3.31 -0.90
C HIS A 20 9.22 -2.99 0.53
N THR A 21 9.33 -3.96 1.41
CA THR A 21 9.01 -3.84 2.84
C THR A 21 10.11 -4.45 3.68
N GLY A 22 10.22 -4.03 4.93
CA GLY A 22 11.23 -4.52 5.86
C GLY A 22 12.35 -3.52 6.09
N VAL A 23 13.50 -4.00 6.52
CA VAL A 23 14.66 -3.15 6.81
C VAL A 23 15.52 -3.00 5.57
N ASP A 24 15.81 -1.77 5.22
CA ASP A 24 16.85 -1.42 4.27
C ASP A 24 17.96 -0.62 4.95
N SER A 25 19.11 -0.55 4.35
CA SER A 25 20.25 0.17 4.92
C SER A 25 21.13 0.78 3.83
N PHE A 26 21.70 1.91 4.15
CA PHE A 26 22.76 2.51 3.35
C PHE A 26 23.84 3.12 4.25
N GLN A 27 25.04 3.26 3.69
CA GLN A 27 26.16 3.89 4.36
C GLN A 27 26.37 5.30 3.79
N TYR A 28 26.66 6.25 4.66
CA TYR A 28 27.09 7.58 4.25
C TYR A 28 28.46 7.91 4.86
N GLN A 29 29.15 8.80 4.19
CA GLN A 29 30.46 9.27 4.60
C GLN A 29 30.42 10.78 4.86
N ILE A 30 30.98 11.18 5.98
CA ILE A 30 31.23 12.58 6.29
C ILE A 30 32.72 12.80 6.11
N CYS A 31 33.08 13.84 5.35
CA CYS A 31 34.46 14.25 5.12
C CYS A 31 34.69 15.62 5.78
N ASP A 32 35.70 15.71 6.62
CA ASP A 32 36.21 16.95 7.17
C ASP A 32 37.71 17.07 6.98
N PRO A 33 38.35 18.23 7.28
CA PRO A 33 39.79 18.40 7.13
C PRO A 33 40.64 17.49 8.00
N GLU A 34 40.03 16.87 9.02
CA GLU A 34 40.75 15.98 10.00
C GLU A 34 40.63 14.51 9.65
N GLY A 35 39.65 14.13 8.76
CA GLY A 35 39.48 12.75 8.32
C GLY A 35 38.10 12.48 7.71
N ASN A 36 37.89 11.18 7.46
CA ASN A 36 36.62 10.68 6.94
C ASN A 36 36.01 9.75 7.98
N ASP A 37 34.75 9.93 8.27
CA ASP A 37 33.95 9.02 9.09
C ASP A 37 32.79 8.45 8.30
N THR A 38 32.41 7.22 8.59
CA THR A 38 31.30 6.52 7.93
C THR A 38 30.30 6.03 8.95
N ALA A 39 29.03 6.16 8.61
CA ALA A 39 27.93 5.64 9.44
C ALA A 39 26.90 4.90 8.60
N TRP A 40 26.22 3.95 9.24
CA TRP A 40 25.10 3.21 8.66
C TRP A 40 23.78 3.82 9.08
N VAL A 41 22.88 3.96 8.12
CA VAL A 41 21.48 4.29 8.37
C VAL A 41 20.63 3.06 8.08
N TYR A 42 19.80 2.69 9.05
CA TYR A 42 18.83 1.61 8.92
C TYR A 42 17.43 2.23 8.83
N ILE A 43 16.71 1.88 7.79
CA ILE A 43 15.37 2.38 7.53
C ILE A 43 14.40 1.20 7.58
N THR A 44 13.38 1.30 8.42
CA THR A 44 12.28 0.35 8.39
C THR A 44 11.21 0.88 7.44
N ILE A 45 10.96 0.13 6.39
CA ILE A 45 9.91 0.44 5.42
C ILE A 45 8.67 -0.31 5.86
N ASP A 46 7.77 0.38 6.53
CA ASP A 46 6.51 -0.18 6.97
C ASP A 46 5.57 -0.31 5.78
N GLY A 47 5.33 -1.54 5.42
CA GLY A 47 4.18 -2.05 4.71
C GLY A 47 3.63 -1.28 3.51
N CYS A 48 2.65 -1.91 2.94
CA CYS A 48 1.85 -1.39 1.83
C CYS A 48 1.05 -0.17 2.21
N ILE A 49 1.17 0.90 1.45
CA ILE A 49 0.23 2.01 1.51
C ILE A 49 -1.02 1.59 0.75
N TYR A 50 -2.09 1.32 1.48
CA TYR A 50 -3.39 1.03 0.89
C TYR A 50 -4.07 2.34 0.51
N SER A 51 -4.53 2.43 -0.72
CA SER A 51 -5.34 3.58 -1.13
C SER A 51 -6.64 3.62 -0.33
N ASN A 52 -7.03 4.79 0.12
CA ASN A 52 -8.32 5.01 0.77
C ASN A 52 -9.39 5.57 -0.19
N ALA A 53 -9.09 5.62 -1.48
CA ALA A 53 -10.02 6.05 -2.52
C ALA A 53 -9.72 5.36 -3.85
N PHE A 54 -10.75 5.18 -4.67
CA PHE A 54 -10.62 4.79 -6.08
C PHE A 54 -11.78 5.35 -6.90
N THR A 55 -11.57 5.43 -8.22
CA THR A 55 -12.46 6.15 -9.13
C THR A 55 -12.88 5.25 -10.29
N PRO A 56 -13.83 4.32 -10.08
CA PRO A 56 -14.24 3.37 -11.11
C PRO A 56 -15.16 4.02 -12.14
N ASN A 57 -14.62 4.87 -12.98
CA ASN A 57 -15.32 5.63 -14.03
C ASN A 57 -14.99 5.15 -15.45
N ASN A 58 -14.18 4.08 -15.54
CA ASN A 58 -13.76 3.44 -16.78
C ASN A 58 -12.89 4.32 -17.68
N ASP A 59 -12.06 5.18 -17.06
CA ASP A 59 -11.06 6.00 -17.77
C ASP A 59 -9.68 5.34 -17.85
N GLY A 60 -9.51 4.16 -17.27
CA GLY A 60 -8.27 3.40 -17.22
C GLY A 60 -7.37 3.76 -16.04
N ILE A 61 -7.79 4.67 -15.16
CA ILE A 61 -7.03 5.13 -14.00
C ILE A 61 -7.83 4.88 -12.73
N ASN A 62 -7.28 4.06 -11.80
CA ASN A 62 -7.92 3.72 -10.53
C ASN A 62 -9.35 3.13 -10.66
N ASP A 63 -9.63 2.46 -11.77
CA ASP A 63 -10.93 1.82 -12.01
C ASP A 63 -11.18 0.61 -11.10
N TYR A 64 -10.12 0.03 -10.57
CA TYR A 64 -10.17 -1.11 -9.65
C TYR A 64 -9.53 -0.76 -8.32
N TYR A 65 -10.08 -1.32 -7.25
CA TYR A 65 -9.41 -1.20 -5.96
C TYR A 65 -8.21 -2.14 -5.90
N VAL A 66 -7.01 -1.58 -5.83
CA VAL A 66 -5.76 -2.31 -5.81
C VAL A 66 -5.23 -2.42 -4.38
N ILE A 67 -4.95 -3.64 -3.95
CA ILE A 67 -4.24 -3.95 -2.70
C ILE A 67 -2.78 -4.21 -3.07
N PRO A 68 -1.90 -3.21 -2.90
CA PRO A 68 -0.50 -3.38 -3.24
C PRO A 68 0.17 -4.33 -2.22
N CYS A 69 1.23 -4.99 -2.63
CA CYS A 69 2.09 -5.82 -1.76
C CYS A 69 1.39 -6.97 -1.02
N ALA A 70 0.16 -7.30 -1.34
CA ALA A 70 -0.46 -8.49 -0.79
C ALA A 70 0.20 -9.73 -1.41
N GLU A 71 0.53 -10.69 -0.57
CA GLU A 71 1.16 -11.94 -0.97
C GLU A 71 0.16 -13.08 -0.85
N GLY A 72 0.26 -14.06 -1.76
CA GLY A 72 -0.59 -15.24 -1.74
C GLY A 72 -2.08 -14.96 -1.91
N ASP A 73 -2.90 -15.79 -1.31
CA ASP A 73 -4.35 -15.65 -1.36
C ASP A 73 -4.81 -14.51 -0.45
N VAL A 74 -5.47 -13.52 -1.03
CA VAL A 74 -6.00 -12.36 -0.31
C VAL A 74 -7.50 -12.49 -0.17
N SER A 75 -7.98 -12.61 1.05
CA SER A 75 -9.40 -12.48 1.35
C SER A 75 -9.75 -11.00 1.51
N PHE A 76 -10.67 -10.52 0.69
CA PHE A 76 -11.10 -9.13 0.68
C PHE A 76 -12.61 -9.02 0.71
N SER A 77 -13.13 -8.28 1.68
CA SER A 77 -14.56 -8.07 1.88
C SER A 77 -14.86 -6.61 2.12
N VAL A 78 -15.98 -6.13 1.59
CA VAL A 78 -16.38 -4.71 1.65
C VAL A 78 -17.84 -4.61 2.11
N TRP A 79 -18.12 -3.64 2.96
CA TRP A 79 -19.45 -3.32 3.48
C TRP A 79 -19.79 -1.86 3.22
N ASN A 80 -21.07 -1.60 3.04
CA ASN A 80 -21.55 -0.23 3.02
C ASN A 80 -21.72 0.33 4.45
N ARG A 81 -22.11 1.60 4.55
CA ARG A 81 -22.32 2.27 5.85
C ARG A 81 -23.43 1.69 6.71
N TRP A 82 -24.31 0.86 6.15
CA TRP A 82 -25.35 0.16 6.91
C TRP A 82 -24.94 -1.25 7.36
N GLY A 83 -23.68 -1.63 7.13
CA GLY A 83 -23.16 -2.96 7.49
C GLY A 83 -23.58 -4.07 6.53
N ILE A 84 -24.09 -3.73 5.33
CA ILE A 84 -24.43 -4.72 4.31
C ILE A 84 -23.17 -5.05 3.52
N GLU A 85 -22.82 -6.34 3.43
CA GLU A 85 -21.71 -6.80 2.60
C GLU A 85 -22.05 -6.59 1.11
N VAL A 86 -21.20 -5.83 0.43
CA VAL A 86 -21.36 -5.49 -0.98
C VAL A 86 -20.34 -6.16 -1.88
N TYR A 87 -19.26 -6.70 -1.31
CA TYR A 87 -18.26 -7.46 -2.03
C TYR A 87 -17.57 -8.45 -1.09
N ARG A 88 -17.26 -9.65 -1.61
CA ARG A 88 -16.41 -10.64 -0.97
C ARG A 88 -15.67 -11.47 -2.01
N ASN A 89 -14.38 -11.67 -1.81
CA ASN A 89 -13.58 -12.61 -2.57
C ASN A 89 -12.46 -13.15 -1.67
N GLU A 90 -12.33 -14.47 -1.60
CA GLU A 90 -11.29 -15.15 -0.80
C GLU A 90 -9.95 -15.26 -1.55
N GLN A 91 -9.95 -14.98 -2.85
CA GLN A 91 -8.78 -14.95 -3.72
C GLN A 91 -8.82 -13.68 -4.58
N TYR A 92 -8.70 -12.54 -3.94
CA TYR A 92 -8.84 -11.24 -4.58
C TYR A 92 -7.69 -10.95 -5.54
N LEU A 93 -8.02 -10.56 -6.76
CA LEU A 93 -7.08 -10.30 -7.85
C LEU A 93 -7.02 -8.81 -8.28
N ASN A 94 -7.28 -7.89 -7.35
CA ASN A 94 -7.28 -6.45 -7.64
C ASN A 94 -8.25 -6.05 -8.76
N ASN A 95 -9.43 -6.62 -8.78
CA ASN A 95 -10.39 -6.50 -9.89
C ASN A 95 -11.79 -6.04 -9.46
N TRP A 96 -11.98 -5.55 -8.24
CA TRP A 96 -13.25 -4.97 -7.84
C TRP A 96 -13.37 -3.54 -8.36
N ASP A 97 -14.42 -3.30 -9.14
CA ASP A 97 -14.73 -2.05 -9.83
C ASP A 97 -15.84 -1.23 -9.15
N GLY A 98 -16.16 -1.52 -7.89
CA GLY A 98 -17.22 -0.82 -7.16
C GLY A 98 -18.63 -1.22 -7.64
N THR A 99 -18.81 -2.41 -8.18
CA THR A 99 -20.14 -2.94 -8.53
C THR A 99 -20.65 -3.92 -7.47
N TYR A 100 -21.98 -4.00 -7.36
CA TYR A 100 -22.72 -4.94 -6.52
C TYR A 100 -23.98 -5.41 -7.23
N LYS A 101 -24.18 -6.74 -7.30
CA LYS A 101 -25.33 -7.37 -7.97
C LYS A 101 -25.57 -6.87 -9.41
N GLY A 102 -24.48 -6.62 -10.14
CA GLY A 102 -24.53 -6.21 -11.55
C GLY A 102 -24.78 -4.72 -11.77
N GLY A 103 -24.79 -3.89 -10.74
CA GLY A 103 -24.93 -2.44 -10.84
C GLY A 103 -23.86 -1.67 -10.08
N PRO A 104 -23.59 -0.43 -10.45
CA PRO A 104 -22.62 0.41 -9.76
C PRO A 104 -23.12 0.78 -8.36
N LEU A 105 -22.22 0.72 -7.40
CA LEU A 105 -22.46 1.24 -6.05
C LEU A 105 -22.46 2.77 -6.08
N PRO A 106 -23.27 3.44 -5.25
CA PRO A 106 -23.24 4.89 -5.11
C PRO A 106 -21.88 5.41 -4.62
N ASP A 107 -21.55 6.64 -5.01
CA ASP A 107 -20.43 7.36 -4.44
C ASP A 107 -20.56 7.45 -2.92
N GLY A 108 -19.46 7.24 -2.22
CA GLY A 108 -19.46 7.29 -0.76
C GLY A 108 -18.37 6.45 -0.10
N THR A 109 -18.48 6.36 1.21
CA THR A 109 -17.54 5.61 2.03
C THR A 109 -18.02 4.18 2.24
N TYR A 110 -17.10 3.25 2.01
CA TYR A 110 -17.25 1.82 2.25
C TYR A 110 -16.19 1.36 3.23
N TYR A 111 -16.45 0.28 3.94
CA TYR A 111 -15.54 -0.29 4.91
C TYR A 111 -15.05 -1.63 4.42
N TYR A 112 -13.76 -1.93 4.64
CA TYR A 112 -13.18 -3.19 4.18
C TYR A 112 -12.48 -3.94 5.29
N VAL A 113 -12.39 -5.23 5.12
CA VAL A 113 -11.48 -6.11 5.83
C VAL A 113 -10.71 -6.91 4.80
N LEU A 114 -9.40 -6.94 4.94
CA LEU A 114 -8.53 -7.81 4.16
C LEU A 114 -7.70 -8.70 5.08
N LYS A 115 -7.44 -9.91 4.59
CA LYS A 115 -6.62 -10.90 5.27
C LYS A 115 -5.75 -11.60 4.24
N TYR A 116 -4.48 -11.78 4.56
CA TYR A 116 -3.56 -12.61 3.78
C TYR A 116 -2.43 -13.10 4.66
N THR A 117 -1.69 -14.09 4.19
CA THR A 117 -0.50 -14.61 4.88
C THR A 117 0.72 -14.28 4.05
N LYS A 118 1.69 -13.61 4.66
CA LYS A 118 2.98 -13.33 4.01
C LYS A 118 3.76 -14.61 3.77
N THR A 119 4.70 -14.59 2.84
CA THR A 119 5.65 -15.71 2.61
C THR A 119 6.44 -16.09 3.87
N SER A 120 6.62 -15.15 4.81
CA SER A 120 7.21 -15.41 6.12
C SER A 120 6.32 -16.22 7.08
N GLY A 121 5.05 -16.47 6.74
CA GLY A 121 4.06 -17.12 7.60
C GLY A 121 3.30 -16.16 8.51
N GLU A 122 3.61 -14.86 8.47
CA GLU A 122 2.89 -13.83 9.24
C GLU A 122 1.49 -13.59 8.65
N GLU A 123 0.47 -13.67 9.50
CA GLU A 123 -0.90 -13.31 9.12
C GLU A 123 -1.11 -11.80 9.21
N VAL A 124 -1.62 -11.22 8.13
CA VAL A 124 -2.01 -9.81 8.07
C VAL A 124 -3.53 -9.72 8.07
N ASN A 125 -4.06 -9.01 9.05
CA ASN A 125 -5.48 -8.66 9.15
C ASN A 125 -5.57 -7.13 9.18
N LYS A 126 -6.22 -6.55 8.20
CA LYS A 126 -6.37 -5.10 8.11
C LYS A 126 -7.82 -4.71 7.84
N ALA A 127 -8.28 -3.71 8.56
CA ALA A 127 -9.56 -3.08 8.33
C ALA A 127 -9.37 -1.58 8.08
N GLY A 128 -10.21 -1.00 7.26
CA GLY A 128 -10.15 0.41 6.93
C GLY A 128 -11.39 0.85 6.16
N PHE A 129 -11.27 2.00 5.53
CA PHE A 129 -12.33 2.55 4.67
C PHE A 129 -11.81 2.85 3.28
N ILE A 130 -12.74 2.86 2.33
CA ILE A 130 -12.51 3.22 0.93
C ILE A 130 -13.56 4.25 0.55
N TYR A 131 -13.13 5.35 -0.03
CA TYR A 131 -14.01 6.31 -0.67
C TYR A 131 -14.14 5.97 -2.16
N LEU A 132 -15.33 5.64 -2.59
CA LEU A 132 -15.66 5.39 -3.98
C LEU A 132 -16.24 6.68 -4.59
N HIS A 133 -15.65 7.12 -5.69
CA HIS A 133 -16.10 8.29 -6.43
C HIS A 133 -15.99 8.00 -7.94
N ARG A 134 -17.02 8.40 -8.72
CA ARG A 134 -17.04 8.24 -10.19
C ARG A 134 -16.92 9.54 -10.91
#